data_89e5c02783b1828a9352ec1e66238dce
#
_entry.id   89e5c02783b1828a9352ec1e66238dce
#
_cell.length_a   1.000
_cell.length_b   1.000
_cell.length_c   1.000
_cell.angle_alpha   90.00
_cell.angle_beta   90.00
_cell.angle_gamma   90.00
#
_symmetry.space_group_name_H-M   'P 1'
#
loop_
_entity.id
_entity.type
_entity.pdbx_description
1 polymer ?
#
loop_
_entity_poly.entity_id
_entity_poly.type
_entity_poly.pdbx_seq_one_letter_code
_entity_poly.pdbx_strand_id
1 'polypeptide(L)'
;MPFRLLFWRKPRVNVIEMHGLIAPRSGTVSMGTMAPLIDRAFRSARGQPVVLDIESPGGSPVQSDLIASLIRRRAEEHKVRVHAVIREVGASGGYWLACAADEIHANPMSIVGSIGVRGGGFGFPDMLARIGVERRLYTAGTNKARLDPFSPEKPEDVAFVQDLLDALHERFKSWVRTRRTGKLKADEGELFDGSFMLGERALAVGLIDALGDIDGVVRRLGGDKARSRVFRPRKRGLLGRLPRMLIDGAFDAIEERIWRIHLDQ
;
A
#
# COMPACT_ATOMS: atom_id res chain seq x y z
N MET A 1 -27.06 -28.91 -40.48
CA MET A 1 -26.23 -28.93 -39.23
C MET A 1 -25.58 -27.56 -39.13
N PRO A 2 -25.89 -26.72 -38.12
CA PRO A 2 -25.24 -25.43 -37.98
C PRO A 2 -23.89 -25.59 -37.28
N PHE A 3 -22.81 -25.25 -38.00
CA PHE A 3 -21.47 -25.14 -37.41
C PHE A 3 -21.50 -24.08 -36.32
N ARG A 4 -21.54 -24.49 -35.03
CA ARG A 4 -21.19 -23.61 -33.90
C ARG A 4 -19.70 -23.32 -34.01
N LEU A 5 -19.36 -22.14 -34.58
CA LEU A 5 -18.05 -21.52 -34.44
C LEU A 5 -17.80 -21.32 -32.92
N LEU A 6 -17.16 -22.30 -32.27
CA LEU A 6 -16.57 -22.14 -30.94
C LEU A 6 -15.44 -21.11 -31.10
N PHE A 7 -15.75 -19.84 -30.91
CA PHE A 7 -14.73 -18.84 -30.66
C PHE A 7 -14.00 -19.23 -29.37
N TRP A 8 -12.86 -19.84 -29.47
CA TRP A 8 -11.95 -20.09 -28.37
C TRP A 8 -11.49 -18.74 -27.81
N ARG A 9 -12.27 -18.20 -26.88
CA ARG A 9 -11.85 -17.01 -26.14
C ARG A 9 -10.60 -17.39 -25.36
N LYS A 10 -9.49 -16.69 -25.62
CA LYS A 10 -8.26 -16.87 -24.85
C LYS A 10 -8.57 -16.75 -23.36
N PRO A 11 -8.04 -17.63 -22.51
CA PRO A 11 -8.21 -17.56 -21.07
C PRO A 11 -7.83 -16.16 -20.56
N ARG A 12 -8.59 -15.62 -19.64
CA ARG A 12 -8.35 -14.31 -19.05
C ARG A 12 -8.20 -14.42 -17.56
N VAL A 13 -7.09 -13.88 -17.02
CA VAL A 13 -6.85 -13.72 -15.59
C VAL A 13 -7.20 -12.30 -15.20
N ASN A 14 -8.01 -12.15 -14.17
CA ASN A 14 -8.38 -10.83 -13.66
C ASN A 14 -7.24 -10.25 -12.84
N VAL A 15 -6.81 -9.04 -13.21
CA VAL A 15 -5.72 -8.30 -12.57
C VAL A 15 -6.26 -6.99 -12.03
N ILE A 16 -6.01 -6.69 -10.77
CA ILE A 16 -6.42 -5.43 -10.11
C ILE A 16 -5.17 -4.59 -9.90
N GLU A 17 -5.08 -3.45 -10.58
CA GLU A 17 -3.98 -2.49 -10.38
C GLU A 17 -4.17 -1.69 -9.09
N MET A 18 -3.14 -1.70 -8.24
CA MET A 18 -3.04 -0.96 -6.98
C MET A 18 -1.74 -0.16 -6.98
N HIS A 19 -1.72 0.92 -7.76
CA HIS A 19 -0.53 1.71 -8.02
C HIS A 19 -0.59 3.08 -7.35
N GLY A 20 0.49 3.46 -6.66
CA GLY A 20 0.69 4.76 -6.04
C GLY A 20 0.43 4.78 -4.53
N LEU A 21 0.34 5.99 -3.99
CA LEU A 21 0.18 6.25 -2.55
C LEU A 21 -1.19 5.73 -2.05
N ILE A 22 -1.20 5.12 -0.88
CA ILE A 22 -2.43 4.71 -0.19
C ILE A 22 -2.92 5.86 0.68
N ALA A 23 -4.05 6.47 0.32
CA ALA A 23 -4.58 7.62 1.06
C ALA A 23 -6.10 7.77 0.86
N PRO A 24 -6.85 8.37 1.82
CA PRO A 24 -8.31 8.53 1.73
C PRO A 24 -8.71 9.70 0.81
N ARG A 25 -8.14 9.77 -0.39
CA ARG A 25 -8.43 10.83 -1.37
C ARG A 25 -8.61 10.26 -2.79
N SER A 26 -9.21 11.05 -3.68
CA SER A 26 -9.37 10.62 -5.07
C SER A 26 -8.03 10.65 -5.82
N GLY A 27 -7.83 9.66 -6.70
CA GLY A 27 -6.57 9.54 -7.46
C GLY A 27 -5.49 8.72 -6.76
N THR A 28 -5.76 8.24 -5.55
CA THR A 28 -4.87 7.35 -4.79
C THR A 28 -5.49 5.96 -4.64
N VAL A 29 -4.71 5.02 -4.13
CA VAL A 29 -5.23 3.72 -3.69
C VAL A 29 -6.03 3.95 -2.40
N SER A 30 -7.36 3.88 -2.51
CA SER A 30 -8.28 4.11 -1.41
C SER A 30 -9.46 3.16 -1.49
N MET A 31 -10.15 2.93 -0.37
CA MET A 31 -11.34 2.10 -0.36
C MET A 31 -12.38 2.57 -1.39
N GLY A 32 -12.58 3.90 -1.51
CA GLY A 32 -13.53 4.46 -2.47
C GLY A 32 -13.17 4.20 -3.93
N THR A 33 -11.88 4.16 -4.28
CA THR A 33 -11.42 3.87 -5.64
C THR A 33 -11.34 2.37 -5.92
N MET A 34 -10.96 1.57 -4.92
CA MET A 34 -10.67 0.15 -5.11
C MET A 34 -11.87 -0.77 -4.94
N ALA A 35 -12.81 -0.46 -4.04
CA ALA A 35 -13.96 -1.34 -3.78
C ALA A 35 -14.75 -1.72 -5.04
N PRO A 36 -15.17 -0.79 -5.93
CA PRO A 36 -15.90 -1.15 -7.13
C PRO A 36 -15.06 -1.96 -8.13
N LEU A 37 -13.73 -1.85 -8.11
CA LEU A 37 -12.83 -2.63 -8.95
C LEU A 37 -12.68 -4.06 -8.43
N ILE A 38 -12.45 -4.19 -7.13
CA ILE A 38 -12.38 -5.46 -6.42
C ILE A 38 -13.67 -6.26 -6.63
N ASP A 39 -14.82 -5.65 -6.36
CA ASP A 39 -16.13 -6.31 -6.55
C ASP A 39 -16.35 -6.81 -7.98
N ARG A 40 -15.99 -6.03 -8.99
CA ARG A 40 -16.11 -6.44 -10.38
C ARG A 40 -15.12 -7.53 -10.77
N ALA A 41 -13.89 -7.46 -10.26
CA ALA A 41 -12.86 -8.45 -10.54
C ALA A 41 -13.27 -9.81 -9.96
N PHE A 42 -13.65 -9.86 -8.69
CA PHE A 42 -14.04 -11.12 -8.05
C PHE A 42 -15.33 -11.70 -8.63
N ARG A 43 -16.38 -10.91 -8.85
CA ARG A 43 -17.61 -11.40 -9.50
C ARG A 43 -17.38 -11.97 -10.90
N SER A 44 -16.42 -11.42 -11.65
CA SER A 44 -16.13 -11.88 -13.00
C SER A 44 -15.07 -12.98 -13.07
N ALA A 45 -14.46 -13.35 -11.95
CA ALA A 45 -13.42 -14.39 -11.88
C ALA A 45 -13.95 -15.78 -12.17
N ARG A 46 -15.21 -16.07 -11.80
CA ARG A 46 -15.86 -17.37 -12.05
C ARG A 46 -15.02 -18.56 -11.59
N GLY A 47 -14.45 -18.46 -10.38
CA GLY A 47 -13.59 -19.48 -9.79
C GLY A 47 -12.13 -19.45 -10.25
N GLN A 48 -11.77 -18.58 -11.22
CA GLN A 48 -10.37 -18.39 -11.63
C GLN A 48 -9.65 -17.47 -10.63
N PRO A 49 -8.33 -17.65 -10.42
CA PRO A 49 -7.54 -16.80 -9.56
C PRO A 49 -7.61 -15.31 -9.94
N VAL A 50 -7.50 -14.44 -8.93
CA VAL A 50 -7.38 -12.99 -9.10
C VAL A 50 -5.96 -12.56 -8.73
N VAL A 51 -5.39 -11.66 -9.52
CA VAL A 51 -4.04 -11.13 -9.30
C VAL A 51 -4.15 -9.67 -8.84
N LEU A 52 -3.44 -9.34 -7.77
CA LEU A 52 -3.19 -7.98 -7.31
C LEU A 52 -1.87 -7.52 -7.93
N ASP A 53 -1.90 -6.49 -8.73
CA ASP A 53 -0.74 -5.86 -9.35
C ASP A 53 -0.37 -4.63 -8.50
N ILE A 54 0.67 -4.76 -7.68
CA ILE A 54 0.99 -3.81 -6.60
C ILE A 54 2.25 -3.03 -6.95
N GLU A 55 2.12 -1.71 -6.91
CA GLU A 55 3.22 -0.76 -7.01
C GLU A 55 2.95 0.41 -6.05
N SER A 56 3.35 0.27 -4.78
CA SER A 56 2.98 1.22 -3.73
C SER A 56 4.03 1.31 -2.63
N PRO A 57 4.46 2.55 -2.27
CA PRO A 57 5.31 2.78 -1.10
C PRO A 57 4.54 2.68 0.23
N GLY A 58 3.22 2.51 0.18
CA GLY A 58 2.37 2.46 1.35
C GLY A 58 1.54 3.72 1.55
N GLY A 59 1.30 4.09 2.82
CA GLY A 59 0.50 5.24 3.22
C GLY A 59 -0.47 4.93 4.35
N SER A 60 -1.73 5.34 4.25
CA SER A 60 -2.73 5.24 5.30
C SER A 60 -2.96 3.80 5.80
N PRO A 61 -2.70 3.51 7.09
CA PRO A 61 -2.96 2.20 7.68
C PRO A 61 -4.43 1.77 7.55
N VAL A 62 -5.36 2.69 7.78
CA VAL A 62 -6.81 2.42 7.72
C VAL A 62 -7.22 2.01 6.30
N GLN A 63 -6.73 2.70 5.27
CA GLN A 63 -7.06 2.36 3.89
C GLN A 63 -6.46 1.01 3.50
N SER A 64 -5.23 0.72 3.93
CA SER A 64 -4.57 -0.57 3.71
C SER A 64 -5.36 -1.72 4.34
N ASP A 65 -5.80 -1.57 5.60
CA ASP A 65 -6.58 -2.58 6.31
C ASP A 65 -7.97 -2.79 5.67
N LEU A 66 -8.69 -1.73 5.35
CA LEU A 66 -10.01 -1.81 4.73
C LEU A 66 -9.98 -2.52 3.37
N ILE A 67 -8.98 -2.18 2.52
CA ILE A 67 -8.83 -2.78 1.19
C ILE A 67 -8.42 -4.26 1.33
N ALA A 68 -7.44 -4.58 2.16
CA ALA A 68 -6.99 -5.94 2.39
C ALA A 68 -8.13 -6.82 2.95
N SER A 69 -8.89 -6.32 3.91
CA SER A 69 -10.06 -6.99 4.48
C SER A 69 -11.16 -7.22 3.43
N LEU A 70 -11.41 -6.26 2.53
CA LEU A 70 -12.35 -6.44 1.43
C LEU A 70 -11.88 -7.54 0.47
N ILE A 71 -10.60 -7.54 0.09
CA ILE A 71 -10.01 -8.56 -0.79
C ILE A 71 -10.21 -9.95 -0.17
N ARG A 72 -9.87 -10.13 1.11
CA ARG A 72 -10.04 -11.42 1.79
C ARG A 72 -11.49 -11.88 1.81
N ARG A 73 -12.39 -11.00 2.19
CA ARG A 73 -13.83 -11.27 2.21
C ARG A 73 -14.35 -11.70 0.84
N ARG A 74 -13.96 -11.02 -0.25
CA ARG A 74 -14.36 -11.39 -1.61
C ARG A 74 -13.71 -12.69 -2.09
N ALA A 75 -12.48 -12.96 -1.69
CA ALA A 75 -11.81 -14.22 -1.98
C ALA A 75 -12.56 -15.41 -1.36
N GLU A 76 -13.00 -15.29 -0.13
CA GLU A 76 -13.78 -16.28 0.59
C GLU A 76 -15.18 -16.47 0.00
N GLU A 77 -15.93 -15.38 -0.22
CA GLU A 77 -17.27 -15.40 -0.82
C GLU A 77 -17.30 -16.06 -2.20
N HIS A 78 -16.31 -15.78 -3.02
CA HIS A 78 -16.23 -16.32 -4.39
C HIS A 78 -15.39 -17.59 -4.49
N LYS A 79 -14.79 -18.07 -3.40
CA LYS A 79 -13.88 -19.23 -3.33
C LYS A 79 -12.73 -19.11 -4.36
N VAL A 80 -12.10 -17.96 -4.41
CA VAL A 80 -11.07 -17.59 -5.39
C VAL A 80 -9.74 -17.42 -4.68
N ARG A 81 -8.68 -18.04 -5.23
CA ARG A 81 -7.31 -17.77 -4.78
C ARG A 81 -6.84 -16.40 -5.27
N VAL A 82 -6.06 -15.75 -4.44
CA VAL A 82 -5.50 -14.43 -4.71
C VAL A 82 -3.99 -14.54 -4.82
N HIS A 83 -3.41 -14.01 -5.89
CA HIS A 83 -1.98 -13.84 -6.06
C HIS A 83 -1.63 -12.36 -6.04
N ALA A 84 -0.55 -11.97 -5.40
CA ALA A 84 0.00 -10.62 -5.50
C ALA A 84 1.29 -10.64 -6.31
N VAL A 85 1.48 -9.63 -7.12
CA VAL A 85 2.74 -9.36 -7.81
C VAL A 85 3.18 -7.95 -7.45
N ILE A 86 4.30 -7.85 -6.77
CA ILE A 86 4.95 -6.59 -6.45
C ILE A 86 5.83 -6.19 -7.63
N ARG A 87 5.60 -4.99 -8.18
CA ARG A 87 6.43 -4.43 -9.26
C ARG A 87 7.71 -3.83 -8.70
N GLU A 88 7.90 -2.52 -8.87
CA GLU A 88 9.08 -1.81 -8.35
C GLU A 88 9.08 -1.78 -6.83
N VAL A 89 7.91 -1.48 -6.20
CA VAL A 89 7.79 -1.32 -4.77
C VAL A 89 6.50 -1.89 -4.21
N GLY A 90 6.61 -2.65 -3.13
CA GLY A 90 5.51 -3.11 -2.29
C GLY A 90 5.92 -2.98 -0.83
N ALA A 91 5.96 -1.73 -0.34
CA ALA A 91 6.48 -1.42 0.98
C ALA A 91 5.39 -0.89 1.92
N SER A 92 5.56 -1.08 3.25
CA SER A 92 4.64 -0.58 4.27
C SER A 92 3.18 -1.00 3.97
N GLY A 93 2.25 -0.06 3.83
CA GLY A 93 0.87 -0.34 3.42
C GLY A 93 0.74 -1.11 2.09
N GLY A 94 1.71 -0.97 1.16
CA GLY A 94 1.78 -1.75 -0.07
C GLY A 94 2.04 -3.24 0.21
N TYR A 95 2.93 -3.53 1.16
CA TYR A 95 3.16 -4.91 1.62
C TYR A 95 1.97 -5.44 2.44
N TRP A 96 1.30 -4.58 3.23
CA TRP A 96 0.05 -4.95 3.89
C TRP A 96 -0.98 -5.46 2.88
N LEU A 97 -1.15 -4.76 1.73
CA LEU A 97 -2.04 -5.20 0.65
C LEU A 97 -1.56 -6.51 0.01
N ALA A 98 -0.25 -6.68 -0.20
CA ALA A 98 0.30 -7.92 -0.73
C ALA A 98 -0.01 -9.12 0.17
N CYS A 99 0.04 -8.94 1.48
CA CYS A 99 -0.34 -9.95 2.47
C CYS A 99 -1.82 -10.37 2.40
N ALA A 100 -2.69 -9.63 1.72
CA ALA A 100 -4.05 -10.12 1.45
C ALA A 100 -4.09 -11.30 0.46
N ALA A 101 -3.01 -11.54 -0.29
CA ALA A 101 -2.91 -12.67 -1.22
C ALA A 101 -2.55 -13.98 -0.52
N ASP A 102 -2.80 -15.09 -1.21
CA ASP A 102 -2.42 -16.44 -0.79
C ASP A 102 -0.99 -16.78 -1.25
N GLU A 103 -0.54 -16.16 -2.34
CA GLU A 103 0.83 -16.19 -2.84
C GLU A 103 1.30 -14.80 -3.25
N ILE A 104 2.53 -14.44 -2.90
CA ILE A 104 3.17 -13.16 -3.20
C ILE A 104 4.38 -13.40 -4.09
N HIS A 105 4.45 -12.65 -5.20
CA HIS A 105 5.55 -12.67 -6.16
C HIS A 105 6.16 -11.28 -6.24
N ALA A 106 7.47 -11.22 -6.53
CA ALA A 106 8.18 -9.96 -6.79
C ALA A 106 9.31 -10.18 -7.79
N ASN A 107 9.75 -9.13 -8.46
CA ASN A 107 10.99 -9.16 -9.20
C ASN A 107 12.17 -9.27 -8.21
N PRO A 108 13.31 -9.89 -8.58
CA PRO A 108 14.51 -9.92 -7.72
C PRO A 108 14.91 -8.57 -7.16
N MET A 109 14.73 -7.50 -7.94
CA MET A 109 15.10 -6.12 -7.60
C MET A 109 13.96 -5.30 -6.97
N SER A 110 12.77 -5.85 -6.82
CA SER A 110 11.64 -5.15 -6.17
C SER A 110 11.97 -4.78 -4.73
N ILE A 111 11.53 -3.62 -4.28
CA ILE A 111 11.61 -3.20 -2.88
C ILE A 111 10.42 -3.75 -2.11
N VAL A 112 10.67 -4.55 -1.08
CA VAL A 112 9.67 -5.27 -0.28
C VAL A 112 9.91 -5.04 1.20
N GLY A 113 8.85 -5.00 2.01
CA GLY A 113 8.95 -4.92 3.48
C GLY A 113 8.53 -3.57 4.01
N SER A 114 9.43 -2.86 4.70
CA SER A 114 9.08 -1.63 5.45
C SER A 114 7.92 -1.89 6.41
N ILE A 115 8.04 -3.00 7.20
CA ILE A 115 7.02 -3.40 8.16
C ILE A 115 7.23 -2.60 9.44
N GLY A 116 6.83 -1.34 9.37
CA GLY A 116 6.97 -0.36 10.42
C GLY A 116 5.93 0.74 10.30
N VAL A 117 5.87 1.60 11.30
CA VAL A 117 4.98 2.76 11.36
C VAL A 117 5.80 3.97 11.73
N ARG A 118 5.58 5.07 11.05
CA ARG A 118 6.20 6.34 11.39
C ARG A 118 5.13 7.41 11.62
N GLY A 119 5.35 8.25 12.60
CA GLY A 119 4.61 9.47 12.86
C GLY A 119 5.57 10.59 13.16
N GLY A 120 5.16 11.83 12.97
CA GLY A 120 5.99 12.99 13.26
C GLY A 120 5.52 14.22 12.48
N GLY A 121 6.17 15.36 12.76
CA GLY A 121 5.89 16.65 12.14
C GLY A 121 7.07 17.59 12.32
N PHE A 122 6.83 18.85 12.02
CA PHE A 122 7.81 19.93 12.26
C PHE A 122 7.37 20.75 13.47
N GLY A 123 8.36 21.22 14.27
CA GLY A 123 8.15 22.18 15.35
C GLY A 123 8.59 23.59 14.92
N PHE A 124 7.77 24.60 15.21
CA PHE A 124 8.01 25.99 14.80
C PHE A 124 8.08 27.00 15.96
N PRO A 125 8.23 26.62 17.27
CA PRO A 125 8.18 27.60 18.37
C PRO A 125 9.30 28.62 18.26
N ASP A 126 10.54 28.23 17.96
CA ASP A 126 11.68 29.15 17.83
C ASP A 126 11.55 30.05 16.61
N MET A 127 10.94 29.58 15.54
CA MET A 127 10.68 30.43 14.36
C MET A 127 9.70 31.54 14.69
N LEU A 128 8.59 31.24 15.38
CA LEU A 128 7.61 32.23 15.81
C LEU A 128 8.23 33.26 16.75
N ALA A 129 9.07 32.83 17.70
CA ALA A 129 9.78 33.73 18.62
C ALA A 129 10.70 34.70 17.86
N ARG A 130 11.46 34.21 16.85
CA ARG A 130 12.38 35.03 16.04
C ARG A 130 11.68 36.10 15.21
N ILE A 131 10.47 35.85 14.74
CA ILE A 131 9.69 36.79 13.93
C ILE A 131 8.72 37.62 14.76
N GLY A 132 8.76 37.51 16.10
CA GLY A 132 7.94 38.29 17.02
C GLY A 132 6.44 37.95 16.96
N VAL A 133 6.08 36.75 16.57
CA VAL A 133 4.67 36.31 16.49
C VAL A 133 4.28 35.54 17.76
N GLU A 134 3.28 36.06 18.46
CA GLU A 134 2.67 35.40 19.62
C GLU A 134 1.53 34.47 19.16
N ARG A 135 1.62 33.16 19.52
CA ARG A 135 0.53 32.21 19.31
C ARG A 135 -0.41 32.21 20.51
N ARG A 136 -1.68 32.47 20.27
CA ARG A 136 -2.75 32.38 21.27
C ARG A 136 -3.61 31.17 21.00
N LEU A 137 -3.54 30.16 21.86
CA LEU A 137 -4.28 28.91 21.75
C LEU A 137 -5.24 28.75 22.93
N TYR A 138 -6.53 28.62 22.63
CA TYR A 138 -7.58 28.39 23.62
C TYR A 138 -8.19 27.02 23.34
N THR A 139 -8.21 26.15 24.36
CA THR A 139 -8.74 24.78 24.21
C THR A 139 -9.66 24.42 25.37
N ALA A 140 -10.64 23.57 25.09
CA ALA A 140 -11.40 22.85 26.10
C ALA A 140 -11.05 21.36 25.99
N GLY A 141 -10.66 20.76 27.12
CA GLY A 141 -10.11 19.39 27.19
C GLY A 141 -8.59 19.37 27.31
N THR A 142 -8.11 18.69 28.36
CA THR A 142 -6.69 18.69 28.80
C THR A 142 -5.69 18.32 27.69
N ASN A 143 -6.09 17.44 26.78
CA ASN A 143 -5.21 16.87 25.75
C ASN A 143 -5.47 17.40 24.35
N LYS A 144 -6.25 18.47 24.24
CA LYS A 144 -6.71 18.95 22.92
C LYS A 144 -5.62 19.67 22.11
N ALA A 145 -4.56 20.12 22.79
CA ALA A 145 -3.39 20.77 22.19
C ALA A 145 -2.16 19.88 22.10
N ARG A 146 -2.31 18.56 22.23
CA ARG A 146 -1.18 17.63 22.04
C ARG A 146 -0.61 17.80 20.64
N LEU A 147 0.73 17.74 20.55
CA LEU A 147 1.48 17.82 19.29
C LEU A 147 1.23 19.13 18.52
N ASP A 148 0.88 20.22 19.21
CA ASP A 148 0.79 21.53 18.56
C ASP A 148 2.17 21.94 18.02
N PRO A 149 2.34 22.07 16.67
CA PRO A 149 3.66 22.30 16.06
C PRO A 149 4.23 23.69 16.40
N PHE A 150 3.46 24.56 17.02
CA PHE A 150 3.88 25.91 17.40
C PHE A 150 4.17 26.06 18.89
N SER A 151 4.06 24.99 19.65
CA SER A 151 4.43 24.92 21.05
C SER A 151 5.64 24.01 21.25
N PRO A 152 6.45 24.22 22.29
CA PRO A 152 7.51 23.26 22.65
C PRO A 152 6.96 21.85 22.84
N GLU A 153 7.71 20.85 22.37
CA GLU A 153 7.34 19.46 22.50
C GLU A 153 7.37 19.05 23.97
N LYS A 154 6.39 18.24 24.40
CA LYS A 154 6.27 17.75 25.76
C LYS A 154 6.57 16.26 25.82
N PRO A 155 7.36 15.78 26.83
CA PRO A 155 7.67 14.38 26.96
C PRO A 155 6.44 13.45 27.04
N GLU A 156 5.36 13.91 27.70
CA GLU A 156 4.10 13.17 27.78
C GLU A 156 3.38 13.04 26.42
N ASP A 157 3.54 13.99 25.53
CA ASP A 157 2.99 13.92 24.17
C ASP A 157 3.81 12.97 23.30
N VAL A 158 5.13 12.98 23.46
CA VAL A 158 6.04 12.02 22.79
C VAL A 158 5.69 10.58 23.21
N ALA A 159 5.57 10.33 24.53
CA ALA A 159 5.20 9.02 25.06
C ALA A 159 3.84 8.55 24.50
N PHE A 160 2.84 9.41 24.49
CA PHE A 160 1.52 9.10 23.93
C PHE A 160 1.59 8.72 22.45
N VAL A 161 2.38 9.45 21.64
CA VAL A 161 2.56 9.12 20.23
C VAL A 161 3.28 7.81 20.03
N GLN A 162 4.34 7.57 20.84
CA GLN A 162 5.09 6.31 20.77
C GLN A 162 4.19 5.12 21.06
N ASP A 163 3.37 5.18 22.11
CA ASP A 163 2.40 4.13 22.44
C ASP A 163 1.43 3.85 21.27
N LEU A 164 0.97 4.90 20.59
CA LEU A 164 0.10 4.78 19.43
C LEU A 164 0.81 4.11 18.23
N LEU A 165 2.06 4.51 17.97
CA LEU A 165 2.87 3.93 16.89
C LEU A 165 3.17 2.45 17.16
N ASP A 166 3.49 2.11 18.41
CA ASP A 166 3.77 0.73 18.84
C ASP A 166 2.52 -0.15 18.68
N ALA A 167 1.34 0.35 19.06
CA ALA A 167 0.08 -0.37 18.87
C ALA A 167 -0.23 -0.60 17.38
N LEU A 168 -0.01 0.39 16.51
CA LEU A 168 -0.16 0.25 15.07
C LEU A 168 0.86 -0.73 14.47
N HIS A 169 2.10 -0.67 14.94
CA HIS A 169 3.16 -1.58 14.51
C HIS A 169 2.85 -3.03 14.91
N GLU A 170 2.40 -3.25 16.15
CA GLU A 170 1.99 -4.60 16.59
C GLU A 170 0.81 -5.14 15.75
N ARG A 171 -0.13 -4.29 15.38
CA ARG A 171 -1.21 -4.65 14.46
C ARG A 171 -0.67 -5.08 13.10
N PHE A 172 0.35 -4.38 12.58
CA PHE A 172 0.99 -4.74 11.30
C PHE A 172 1.72 -6.07 11.42
N LYS A 173 2.53 -6.27 12.46
CA LYS A 173 3.22 -7.54 12.72
C LYS A 173 2.24 -8.70 12.81
N SER A 174 1.15 -8.53 13.56
CA SER A 174 0.10 -9.54 13.70
C SER A 174 -0.54 -9.92 12.36
N TRP A 175 -0.81 -8.93 11.49
CA TRP A 175 -1.32 -9.19 10.16
C TRP A 175 -0.34 -10.01 9.32
N VAL A 176 0.93 -9.63 9.30
CA VAL A 176 1.96 -10.35 8.56
C VAL A 176 2.14 -11.76 9.11
N ARG A 177 2.26 -11.94 10.43
CA ARG A 177 2.35 -13.28 11.06
C ARG A 177 1.20 -14.18 10.63
N THR A 178 -0.02 -13.66 10.68
CA THR A 178 -1.23 -14.42 10.30
C THR A 178 -1.21 -14.80 8.83
N ARG A 179 -0.87 -13.86 7.96
CA ARG A 179 -0.92 -14.09 6.51
C ARG A 179 0.29 -14.87 5.96
N ARG A 180 1.40 -14.83 6.69
CA ARG A 180 2.65 -15.53 6.35
C ARG A 180 2.95 -16.71 7.31
N THR A 181 1.92 -17.26 7.97
CA THR A 181 2.07 -18.40 8.89
C THR A 181 2.81 -19.54 8.23
N GLY A 182 3.89 -20.03 8.89
CA GLY A 182 4.73 -21.13 8.41
C GLY A 182 5.65 -20.77 7.23
N LYS A 183 5.67 -19.51 6.77
CA LYS A 183 6.48 -19.06 5.64
C LYS A 183 7.68 -18.21 6.07
N LEU A 184 7.57 -17.48 7.19
CA LEU A 184 8.65 -16.63 7.70
C LEU A 184 9.84 -17.48 8.16
N LYS A 185 11.06 -17.07 7.79
CA LYS A 185 12.32 -17.83 7.98
C LYS A 185 13.41 -17.02 8.66
N ALA A 186 13.14 -15.80 9.09
CA ALA A 186 14.08 -14.95 9.80
C ALA A 186 13.46 -14.48 11.12
N ASP A 187 14.31 -13.94 11.99
CA ASP A 187 13.89 -13.42 13.29
C ASP A 187 13.00 -12.18 13.13
N GLU A 188 12.11 -11.99 14.09
CA GLU A 188 11.21 -10.84 14.10
C GLU A 188 11.95 -9.49 14.12
N GLY A 189 13.10 -9.43 14.77
CA GLY A 189 13.96 -8.25 14.81
C GLY A 189 14.44 -7.83 13.42
N GLU A 190 14.71 -8.80 12.53
CA GLU A 190 15.07 -8.51 11.13
C GLU A 190 13.84 -8.18 10.27
N LEU A 191 12.73 -8.89 10.50
CA LEU A 191 11.54 -8.78 9.65
C LEU A 191 10.72 -7.52 9.92
N PHE A 192 10.73 -7.04 11.18
CA PHE A 192 9.79 -6.04 11.67
C PHE A 192 10.45 -4.78 12.24
N ASP A 193 11.70 -4.51 11.88
CA ASP A 193 12.43 -3.30 12.28
C ASP A 193 12.04 -2.05 11.47
N GLY A 194 11.18 -2.21 10.46
CA GLY A 194 10.75 -1.15 9.57
C GLY A 194 11.61 -0.98 8.32
N SER A 195 12.71 -1.73 8.18
CA SER A 195 13.53 -1.70 6.98
C SER A 195 12.85 -2.39 5.78
N PHE A 196 13.38 -2.13 4.60
CA PHE A 196 12.97 -2.77 3.35
C PHE A 196 14.15 -3.55 2.75
N MET A 197 13.84 -4.49 1.89
CA MET A 197 14.83 -5.36 1.26
C MET A 197 14.48 -5.63 -0.20
N LEU A 198 15.46 -6.14 -0.95
CA LEU A 198 15.23 -6.59 -2.32
C LEU A 198 14.42 -7.89 -2.36
N GLY A 199 13.73 -8.13 -3.48
CA GLY A 199 12.89 -9.30 -3.68
C GLY A 199 13.60 -10.64 -3.45
N GLU A 200 14.89 -10.76 -3.82
CA GLU A 200 15.68 -11.96 -3.51
C GLU A 200 15.79 -12.22 -2.01
N ARG A 201 16.09 -11.18 -1.22
CA ARG A 201 16.16 -11.30 0.24
C ARG A 201 14.78 -11.59 0.82
N ALA A 202 13.74 -10.91 0.31
CA ALA A 202 12.36 -11.11 0.74
C ALA A 202 11.89 -12.56 0.52
N LEU A 203 12.34 -13.22 -0.56
CA LEU A 203 12.11 -14.65 -0.79
C LEU A 203 12.85 -15.50 0.24
N ALA A 204 14.12 -15.20 0.48
CA ALA A 204 14.95 -15.96 1.43
C ALA A 204 14.36 -15.93 2.85
N VAL A 205 13.85 -14.78 3.30
CA VAL A 205 13.25 -14.61 4.64
C VAL A 205 11.77 -14.95 4.71
N GLY A 206 11.14 -15.31 3.57
CA GLY A 206 9.75 -15.75 3.53
C GLY A 206 8.70 -14.64 3.48
N LEU A 207 9.09 -13.41 3.17
CA LEU A 207 8.13 -12.31 2.94
C LEU A 207 7.40 -12.45 1.61
N ILE A 208 8.00 -13.12 0.61
CA ILE A 208 7.34 -13.50 -0.65
C ILE A 208 7.46 -15.01 -0.88
N ASP A 209 6.72 -15.54 -1.85
CA ASP A 209 6.66 -16.97 -2.13
C ASP A 209 7.50 -17.39 -3.35
N ALA A 210 7.67 -16.49 -4.33
CA ALA A 210 8.47 -16.76 -5.51
C ALA A 210 8.91 -15.46 -6.20
N LEU A 211 10.00 -15.56 -6.98
CA LEU A 211 10.38 -14.51 -7.91
C LEU A 211 9.55 -14.61 -9.18
N GLY A 212 9.15 -13.46 -9.75
CA GLY A 212 8.37 -13.41 -10.97
C GLY A 212 7.76 -12.04 -11.23
N ASP A 213 7.18 -11.93 -12.41
CA ASP A 213 6.49 -10.75 -12.90
C ASP A 213 5.01 -11.03 -13.21
N ILE A 214 4.27 -9.98 -13.55
CA ILE A 214 2.83 -10.06 -13.83
C ILE A 214 2.52 -10.99 -15.01
N ASP A 215 3.34 -10.96 -16.07
CA ASP A 215 3.10 -11.74 -17.28
C ASP A 215 3.38 -13.23 -17.03
N GLY A 216 4.43 -13.53 -16.29
CA GLY A 216 4.78 -14.88 -15.85
C GLY A 216 3.67 -15.49 -14.97
N VAL A 217 3.19 -14.73 -13.99
CA VAL A 217 2.08 -15.18 -13.12
C VAL A 217 0.80 -15.38 -13.91
N VAL A 218 0.43 -14.46 -14.81
CA VAL A 218 -0.77 -14.60 -15.66
C VAL A 218 -0.68 -15.83 -16.55
N ARG A 219 0.48 -16.11 -17.17
CA ARG A 219 0.69 -17.32 -17.97
C ARG A 219 0.62 -18.59 -17.13
N ARG A 220 1.20 -18.59 -15.95
CA ARG A 220 1.15 -19.74 -15.02
C ARG A 220 -0.28 -20.07 -14.62
N LEU A 221 -1.12 -19.06 -14.37
CA LEU A 221 -2.50 -19.24 -13.91
C LEU A 221 -3.49 -19.56 -15.03
N GLY A 222 -3.29 -19.03 -16.22
CA GLY A 222 -4.24 -19.17 -17.34
C GLY A 222 -3.73 -19.92 -18.57
N GLY A 223 -2.48 -20.42 -18.52
CA GLY A 223 -1.79 -21.06 -19.66
C GLY A 223 -1.11 -20.03 -20.58
N ASP A 224 -0.25 -20.53 -21.50
CA ASP A 224 0.64 -19.70 -22.34
C ASP A 224 -0.07 -18.63 -23.18
N LYS A 225 -1.33 -18.88 -23.55
CA LYS A 225 -2.15 -17.96 -24.34
C LYS A 225 -3.03 -17.04 -23.49
N ALA A 226 -2.92 -17.12 -22.16
CA ALA A 226 -3.70 -16.30 -21.25
C ALA A 226 -3.38 -14.79 -21.44
N ARG A 227 -4.39 -13.98 -21.18
CA ARG A 227 -4.26 -12.51 -21.18
C ARG A 227 -4.80 -11.93 -19.87
N SER A 228 -4.19 -10.90 -19.40
CA SER A 228 -4.70 -10.12 -18.28
C SER A 228 -5.98 -9.38 -18.69
N ARG A 229 -6.98 -9.38 -17.76
CA ARG A 229 -8.12 -8.47 -17.79
C ARG A 229 -7.93 -7.49 -16.65
N VAL A 230 -7.47 -6.29 -17.00
CA VAL A 230 -7.04 -5.30 -16.01
C VAL A 230 -8.23 -4.49 -15.51
N PHE A 231 -8.34 -4.37 -14.18
CA PHE A 231 -9.24 -3.52 -13.44
C PHE A 231 -8.42 -2.40 -12.80
N ARG A 232 -8.56 -1.19 -13.31
CA ARG A 232 -7.84 0.00 -12.85
C ARG A 232 -8.76 1.19 -12.69
N PRO A 233 -8.41 2.15 -11.81
CA PRO A 233 -9.14 3.40 -11.71
C PRO A 233 -9.16 4.12 -13.06
N ARG A 234 -10.30 4.68 -13.40
CA ARG A 234 -10.40 5.52 -14.62
C ARG A 234 -9.59 6.79 -14.40
N LYS A 235 -8.62 7.04 -15.28
CA LYS A 235 -7.94 8.35 -15.31
C LYS A 235 -9.00 9.41 -15.61
N ARG A 236 -9.17 10.41 -14.75
CA ARG A 236 -10.01 11.56 -15.06
C ARG A 236 -9.46 12.25 -16.30
N GLY A 237 -10.35 12.60 -17.25
CA GLY A 237 -9.96 13.29 -18.48
C GLY A 237 -9.26 14.63 -18.18
N LEU A 238 -8.54 15.16 -19.19
CA LEU A 238 -7.68 16.35 -19.11
C LEU A 238 -8.37 17.59 -18.50
N LEU A 239 -9.66 17.77 -18.72
CA LEU A 239 -10.46 18.90 -18.18
C LEU A 239 -10.62 18.90 -16.64
N GLY A 240 -10.44 17.75 -15.98
CA GLY A 240 -10.47 17.66 -14.49
C GLY A 240 -9.10 17.83 -13.82
N ARG A 241 -8.03 18.07 -14.60
CA ARG A 241 -6.64 18.14 -14.11
C ARG A 241 -6.12 19.58 -13.90
N LEU A 242 -6.64 20.56 -14.64
CA LEU A 242 -6.08 21.92 -14.67
C LEU A 242 -5.97 22.63 -13.32
N PRO A 243 -6.94 22.58 -12.39
CA PRO A 243 -6.78 23.26 -11.09
C PRO A 243 -5.90 22.49 -10.09
N ARG A 244 -5.71 21.18 -10.27
CA ARG A 244 -4.93 20.33 -9.33
C ARG A 244 -3.45 20.23 -9.69
N MET A 245 -3.07 20.35 -10.94
CA MET A 245 -1.66 20.33 -11.35
C MET A 245 -0.81 21.43 -10.66
N LEU A 246 -1.42 22.57 -10.30
CA LEU A 246 -0.74 23.64 -9.59
C LEU A 246 -0.53 23.34 -8.09
N ILE A 247 -1.41 22.56 -7.49
CA ILE A 247 -1.35 22.20 -6.07
C ILE A 247 -0.52 20.93 -5.86
N ASP A 248 -0.73 19.89 -6.68
CA ASP A 248 0.02 18.63 -6.59
C ASP A 248 1.48 18.85 -7.02
N GLY A 249 1.76 19.70 -8.02
CA GLY A 249 3.12 20.06 -8.41
C GLY A 249 3.91 20.84 -7.33
N ALA A 250 3.24 21.58 -6.46
CA ALA A 250 3.89 22.24 -5.32
C ALA A 250 4.22 21.25 -4.19
N PHE A 251 3.37 20.25 -3.97
CA PHE A 251 3.62 19.18 -2.97
C PHE A 251 4.68 18.18 -3.46
N ASP A 252 4.64 17.76 -4.73
CA ASP A 252 5.65 16.90 -5.33
C ASP A 252 7.03 17.57 -5.36
N ALA A 253 7.09 18.89 -5.64
CA ALA A 253 8.32 19.65 -5.60
C ALA A 253 8.90 19.81 -4.17
N ILE A 254 8.06 19.85 -3.16
CA ILE A 254 8.48 19.86 -1.75
C ILE A 254 8.97 18.46 -1.34
N GLU A 255 8.27 17.38 -1.70
CA GLU A 255 8.71 16.01 -1.44
C GLU A 255 10.03 15.68 -2.17
N GLU A 256 10.16 16.06 -3.45
CA GLU A 256 11.39 15.85 -4.24
C GLU A 256 12.56 16.66 -3.68
N ARG A 257 12.31 17.85 -3.14
CA ARG A 257 13.33 18.68 -2.51
C ARG A 257 13.77 18.14 -1.15
N ILE A 258 12.87 17.54 -0.38
CA ILE A 258 13.19 16.85 0.89
C ILE A 258 14.03 15.60 0.61
N TRP A 259 13.73 14.85 -0.45
CA TRP A 259 14.54 13.69 -0.87
C TRP A 259 15.94 14.07 -1.32
N ARG A 260 16.12 15.15 -2.09
CA ARG A 260 17.44 15.64 -2.52
C ARG A 260 18.33 16.10 -1.37
N ILE A 261 17.76 16.72 -0.35
CA ILE A 261 18.52 17.16 0.86
C ILE A 261 19.06 15.96 1.65
N HIS A 262 18.44 14.77 1.55
CA HIS A 262 18.89 13.55 2.22
C HIS A 262 19.92 12.74 1.41
N LEU A 263 20.15 13.06 0.15
CA LEU A 263 21.12 12.38 -0.70
C LEU A 263 22.46 13.16 -0.84
N ASP A 264 22.49 14.43 -0.41
CA ASP A 264 23.68 15.30 -0.46
C ASP A 264 24.38 15.45 0.92
N GLN A 265 24.08 14.59 1.89
CA GLN A 265 24.81 14.38 3.14
C GLN A 265 25.23 12.91 3.25
#